data_5206d06fffc4e8944301ae976b0a6c4b
#
_entry.id   5206d06fffc4e8944301ae976b0a6c4b
#
_cell.length_a   1.000
_cell.length_b   1.000
_cell.length_c   1.000
_cell.angle_alpha   90.00
_cell.angle_beta   90.00
_cell.angle_gamma   90.00
#
_symmetry.space_group_name_H-M   'P 1'
#
loop_
_entity.id
_entity.type
_entity.pdbx_description
1 polymer ?
#
loop_
_entity_poly.entity_id
_entity_poly.type
_entity_poly.pdbx_seq_one_letter_code
_entity_poly.pdbx_strand_id
1 'polypeptide(L)'
;KTDAFANITDPTGSGPFKMLKDEWVPGSKVIYVKNKDYVPRKEAPSWASGGKVVKVHRVEWLYIPDSATAANAISNGEADWWEQMPPDLIPLLAKNKSVKVDNIDPLGSMGMIRFNFLHAPFNNEKMRRAVAMVLN
;
A
#
# COMPACT_ATOMS: atom_id res chain seq x y z
N LYS A 1 -15.58 -15.41 12.95
CA LYS A 1 -16.29 -14.49 12.02
C LYS A 1 -16.12 -13.07 12.57
N THR A 2 -15.55 -12.19 11.80
CA THR A 2 -15.38 -10.79 12.18
C THR A 2 -16.61 -10.01 11.72
N ASP A 3 -17.23 -9.25 12.61
CA ASP A 3 -18.29 -8.31 12.26
C ASP A 3 -17.65 -7.13 11.52
N ALA A 4 -18.14 -6.82 10.32
CA ALA A 4 -17.61 -5.73 9.49
C ALA A 4 -17.78 -4.34 10.11
N PHE A 5 -18.67 -4.21 11.10
CA PHE A 5 -18.98 -2.96 11.80
C PHE A 5 -18.34 -2.86 13.20
N ALA A 6 -17.67 -3.91 13.64
CA ALA A 6 -17.00 -3.92 14.94
C ALA A 6 -15.50 -3.60 14.78
N ASN A 7 -14.93 -2.96 15.81
CA ASN A 7 -13.48 -2.76 15.87
C ASN A 7 -12.77 -4.12 15.94
N ILE A 8 -11.73 -4.29 15.11
CA ILE A 8 -10.90 -5.49 15.12
C ILE A 8 -10.02 -5.46 16.37
N THR A 9 -10.32 -6.34 17.32
CA THR A 9 -9.56 -6.48 18.58
C THR A 9 -8.47 -7.55 18.47
N ASP A 10 -8.66 -8.52 17.57
CA ASP A 10 -7.72 -9.61 17.31
C ASP A 10 -7.13 -9.49 15.91
N PRO A 11 -5.85 -9.08 15.77
CA PRO A 11 -5.16 -8.96 14.48
C PRO A 11 -4.58 -10.28 13.98
N THR A 12 -4.98 -11.43 14.52
CA THR A 12 -4.47 -12.74 14.11
C THR A 12 -4.74 -13.00 12.64
N GLY A 13 -3.68 -13.16 11.87
CA GLY A 13 -3.70 -13.50 10.46
C GLY A 13 -3.15 -14.89 10.19
N SER A 14 -3.40 -15.39 8.97
CA SER A 14 -2.89 -16.70 8.49
C SER A 14 -1.64 -16.58 7.62
N GLY A 15 -1.05 -15.39 7.54
CA GLY A 15 0.05 -15.07 6.64
C GLY A 15 1.44 -15.34 7.21
N PRO A 16 2.47 -15.03 6.41
CA PRO A 16 3.87 -15.23 6.78
C PRO A 16 4.41 -14.24 7.80
N PHE A 17 3.61 -13.26 8.22
CA PHE A 17 3.97 -12.27 9.24
C PHE A 17 2.93 -12.25 10.36
N LYS A 18 3.40 -11.93 11.56
CA LYS A 18 2.59 -11.64 12.75
C LYS A 18 2.72 -10.17 13.11
N MET A 19 1.61 -9.47 13.34
CA MET A 19 1.62 -8.09 13.81
C MET A 19 2.03 -8.01 15.27
N LEU A 20 2.90 -7.06 15.62
CA LEU A 20 3.23 -6.73 17.00
C LEU A 20 2.30 -5.63 17.49
N LYS A 21 1.25 -6.05 18.20
CA LYS A 21 0.21 -5.14 18.69
C LYS A 21 0.74 -4.09 19.68
N ASP A 22 1.70 -4.49 20.51
CA ASP A 22 2.27 -3.62 21.55
C ASP A 22 3.20 -2.53 20.96
N GLU A 23 3.66 -2.72 19.73
CA GLU A 23 4.50 -1.74 19.03
C GLU A 23 3.71 -0.95 17.96
N TRP A 24 2.44 -1.25 17.80
CA TRP A 24 1.58 -0.52 16.88
C TRP A 24 1.22 0.86 17.43
N VAL A 25 1.52 1.89 16.65
CA VAL A 25 1.13 3.29 16.94
C VAL A 25 0.16 3.74 15.87
N PRO A 26 -1.15 3.81 16.14
CA PRO A 26 -2.16 4.24 15.16
C PRO A 26 -1.80 5.58 14.52
N GLY A 27 -1.88 5.64 13.18
CA GLY A 27 -1.55 6.84 12.41
C GLY A 27 -0.06 7.13 12.25
N SER A 28 0.84 6.31 12.81
CA SER A 28 2.29 6.51 12.71
C SER A 28 3.02 5.28 12.17
N LYS A 29 2.89 4.13 12.83
CA LYS A 29 3.59 2.93 12.41
C LYS A 29 2.85 1.65 12.75
N VAL A 30 3.07 0.62 11.94
CA VAL A 30 2.67 -0.75 12.23
C VAL A 30 3.85 -1.69 12.01
N ILE A 31 4.02 -2.66 12.89
CA ILE A 31 5.19 -3.54 12.90
C ILE A 31 4.77 -4.99 12.76
N TYR A 32 5.49 -5.68 11.91
CA TYR A 32 5.32 -7.09 11.64
C TYR A 32 6.61 -7.85 11.82
N VAL A 33 6.53 -9.05 12.37
CA VAL A 33 7.64 -9.98 12.46
C VAL A 33 7.34 -11.27 11.70
N LYS A 34 8.40 -11.90 11.22
CA LYS A 34 8.28 -13.18 10.51
C LYS A 34 7.56 -14.23 11.38
N ASN A 35 6.51 -14.83 10.82
CA ASN A 35 5.84 -15.97 11.43
C ASN A 35 6.65 -17.23 11.18
N LYS A 36 7.30 -17.76 12.23
CA LYS A 36 8.14 -18.95 12.15
C LYS A 36 7.34 -20.23 11.90
N ASP A 37 6.05 -20.20 12.22
CA ASP A 37 5.14 -21.36 12.08
C ASP A 37 4.46 -21.40 10.70
N TYR A 38 4.67 -20.37 9.88
CA TYR A 38 4.09 -20.31 8.55
C TYR A 38 4.82 -21.21 7.56
N VAL A 39 4.07 -22.10 6.94
CA VAL A 39 4.57 -22.98 5.87
C VAL A 39 4.11 -22.41 4.53
N PRO A 40 5.02 -21.92 3.68
CA PRO A 40 4.65 -21.42 2.36
C PRO A 40 4.14 -22.56 1.45
N ARG A 41 3.26 -22.23 0.52
CA ARG A 41 2.84 -23.14 -0.54
C ARG A 41 4.04 -23.50 -1.42
N LYS A 42 3.94 -24.67 -2.10
CA LYS A 42 5.01 -25.16 -2.98
C LYS A 42 5.00 -24.51 -4.36
N GLU A 43 3.86 -23.93 -4.77
CA GLU A 43 3.71 -23.26 -6.05
C GLU A 43 4.58 -22.00 -6.10
N ALA A 44 5.10 -21.70 -7.29
CA ALA A 44 5.88 -20.49 -7.51
C ALA A 44 5.07 -19.23 -7.14
N PRO A 45 5.71 -18.20 -6.56
CA PRO A 45 5.06 -16.92 -6.29
C PRO A 45 4.53 -16.29 -7.58
N SER A 46 3.29 -15.81 -7.54
CA SER A 46 2.68 -15.05 -8.63
C SER A 46 1.83 -13.96 -8.01
N TRP A 47 2.33 -12.72 -7.98
CA TRP A 47 1.67 -11.59 -7.30
C TRP A 47 1.23 -11.94 -5.87
N ALA A 48 -0.06 -11.79 -5.57
CA ALA A 48 -0.63 -12.11 -4.27
C ALA A 48 -0.85 -13.62 -4.03
N SER A 49 -0.63 -14.48 -5.03
CA SER A 49 -0.83 -15.93 -4.96
C SER A 49 0.47 -16.73 -4.95
N GLY A 50 0.37 -18.05 -4.77
CA GLY A 50 1.51 -18.95 -4.69
C GLY A 50 2.24 -18.94 -3.35
N GLY A 51 3.47 -19.45 -3.35
CA GLY A 51 4.31 -19.55 -2.16
C GLY A 51 4.86 -18.19 -1.72
N LYS A 52 4.63 -17.84 -0.46
CA LYS A 52 5.12 -16.58 0.14
C LYS A 52 6.32 -16.87 1.03
N VAL A 53 7.52 -16.75 0.48
CA VAL A 53 8.77 -17.00 1.21
C VAL A 53 9.31 -15.68 1.77
N VAL A 54 9.24 -15.53 3.08
CA VAL A 54 9.73 -14.34 3.79
C VAL A 54 11.24 -14.38 3.93
N LYS A 55 11.92 -13.33 3.43
CA LYS A 55 13.38 -13.18 3.47
C LYS A 55 13.86 -12.24 4.58
N VAL A 56 12.97 -11.42 5.15
CA VAL A 56 13.27 -10.46 6.22
C VAL A 56 12.66 -10.90 7.54
N HIS A 57 13.26 -10.48 8.66
CA HIS A 57 12.78 -10.87 9.99
C HIS A 57 11.71 -9.94 10.53
N ARG A 58 11.77 -8.67 10.17
CA ARG A 58 10.93 -7.59 10.67
C ARG A 58 10.60 -6.62 9.54
N VAL A 59 9.39 -6.11 9.53
CA VAL A 59 8.90 -5.06 8.62
C VAL A 59 8.25 -3.98 9.46
N GLU A 60 8.65 -2.75 9.26
CA GLU A 60 8.06 -1.57 9.88
C GLU A 60 7.40 -0.73 8.78
N TRP A 61 6.10 -0.59 8.83
CA TRP A 61 5.38 0.32 7.97
C TRP A 61 5.26 1.66 8.66
N LEU A 62 5.94 2.65 8.11
CA LEU A 62 5.95 4.02 8.61
C LEU A 62 4.97 4.86 7.81
N TYR A 63 4.14 5.64 8.47
CA TYR A 63 3.29 6.62 7.83
C TYR A 63 3.99 7.98 7.82
N ILE A 64 4.46 8.41 6.65
CA ILE A 64 5.10 9.70 6.42
C ILE A 64 4.21 10.49 5.45
N PRO A 65 3.38 11.42 5.94
CA PRO A 65 2.38 12.11 5.12
C PRO A 65 2.97 13.08 4.10
N ASP A 66 4.11 13.67 4.39
CA ASP A 66 4.80 14.62 3.51
C ASP A 66 5.75 13.89 2.56
N SER A 67 5.54 14.07 1.26
CA SER A 67 6.30 13.36 0.22
C SER A 67 7.77 13.79 0.14
N ALA A 68 8.10 15.04 0.50
CA ALA A 68 9.49 15.50 0.52
C ALA A 68 10.25 14.85 1.69
N THR A 69 9.59 14.74 2.83
CA THR A 69 10.12 14.01 3.99
C THR A 69 10.33 12.53 3.67
N ALA A 70 9.37 11.89 2.99
CA ALA A 70 9.51 10.49 2.55
C ALA A 70 10.67 10.32 1.56
N ALA A 71 10.86 11.25 0.62
CA ALA A 71 11.98 11.23 -0.31
C ALA A 71 13.34 11.36 0.41
N ASN A 72 13.41 12.19 1.44
CA ASN A 72 14.60 12.33 2.27
C ASN A 72 14.87 11.04 3.07
N ALA A 73 13.85 10.43 3.67
CA ALA A 73 13.99 9.17 4.40
C ALA A 73 14.55 8.04 3.53
N ILE A 74 14.05 7.89 2.30
CA ILE A 74 14.61 6.94 1.32
C ILE A 74 16.05 7.31 0.94
N SER A 75 16.31 8.59 0.67
CA SER A 75 17.64 9.05 0.24
C SER A 75 18.72 8.87 1.30
N ASN A 76 18.34 8.96 2.58
CA ASN A 76 19.23 8.81 3.72
C ASN A 76 19.33 7.37 4.23
N GLY A 77 18.54 6.44 3.67
CA GLY A 77 18.49 5.05 4.14
C GLY A 77 17.74 4.86 5.47
N GLU A 78 16.89 5.82 5.84
CA GLU A 78 15.99 5.70 7.00
C GLU A 78 14.78 4.82 6.69
N ALA A 79 14.44 4.70 5.41
CA ALA A 79 13.45 3.77 4.87
C ALA A 79 14.04 3.00 3.70
N ASP A 80 13.69 1.71 3.58
CA ASP A 80 14.22 0.81 2.55
C ASP A 80 13.32 0.73 1.31
N TRP A 81 12.05 1.10 1.44
CA TRP A 81 11.05 0.92 0.40
C TRP A 81 9.98 2.02 0.45
N TRP A 82 9.67 2.57 -0.72
CA TRP A 82 8.54 3.48 -0.93
C TRP A 82 7.74 3.03 -2.14
N GLU A 83 6.52 2.53 -1.92
CA GLU A 83 5.74 1.86 -2.95
C GLU A 83 5.15 2.81 -4.00
N GLN A 84 4.51 3.89 -3.58
CA GLN A 84 3.79 4.80 -4.47
C GLN A 84 4.32 6.23 -4.33
N MET A 85 5.48 6.48 -4.95
CA MET A 85 6.02 7.84 -4.94
C MET A 85 5.33 8.72 -5.98
N PRO A 86 5.13 10.02 -5.70
CA PRO A 86 4.67 10.98 -6.69
C PRO A 86 5.61 11.03 -7.89
N PRO A 87 5.06 11.06 -9.14
CA PRO A 87 5.88 11.07 -10.37
C PRO A 87 6.90 12.20 -10.42
N ASP A 88 6.59 13.35 -9.86
CA ASP A 88 7.45 14.53 -9.83
C ASP A 88 8.76 14.33 -9.05
N LEU A 89 8.77 13.38 -8.10
CA LEU A 89 9.95 13.05 -7.29
C LEU A 89 10.84 11.97 -7.93
N ILE A 90 10.35 11.27 -8.96
CA ILE A 90 11.12 10.24 -9.66
C ILE A 90 12.46 10.77 -10.20
N PRO A 91 12.52 11.92 -10.91
CA PRO A 91 13.78 12.43 -11.44
C PRO A 91 14.79 12.82 -10.35
N LEU A 92 14.31 13.23 -9.17
CA LEU A 92 15.16 13.54 -8.03
C LEU A 92 15.78 12.29 -7.44
N LEU A 93 14.97 11.28 -7.14
CA LEU A 93 15.42 10.03 -6.54
C LEU A 93 16.27 9.19 -7.48
N ALA A 94 15.98 9.20 -8.78
CA ALA A 94 16.78 8.49 -9.79
C ALA A 94 18.23 9.02 -9.93
N LYS A 95 18.51 10.24 -9.48
CA LYS A 95 19.88 10.79 -9.43
C LYS A 95 20.68 10.26 -8.24
N ASN A 96 20.02 9.76 -7.21
CA ASN A 96 20.69 9.19 -6.03
C ASN A 96 21.16 7.77 -6.34
N LYS A 97 22.48 7.56 -6.38
CA LYS A 97 23.09 6.25 -6.68
C LYS A 97 22.76 5.16 -5.67
N SER A 98 22.30 5.53 -4.46
CA SER A 98 21.91 4.59 -3.41
C SER A 98 20.44 4.16 -3.54
N VAL A 99 19.66 4.80 -4.42
CA VAL A 99 18.24 4.54 -4.62
C VAL A 99 18.01 3.89 -5.96
N LYS A 100 17.33 2.77 -6.00
CA LYS A 100 16.84 2.14 -7.23
C LYS A 100 15.38 2.50 -7.43
N VAL A 101 15.07 3.18 -8.53
CA VAL A 101 13.69 3.40 -8.97
C VAL A 101 13.33 2.33 -9.99
N ASP A 102 12.22 1.62 -9.74
CA ASP A 102 11.77 0.52 -10.59
C ASP A 102 10.25 0.58 -10.81
N ASN A 103 9.77 0.17 -11.98
CA ASN A 103 8.36 -0.01 -12.26
C ASN A 103 7.99 -1.48 -12.09
N ILE A 104 7.38 -1.80 -10.95
CA ILE A 104 7.03 -3.18 -10.59
C ILE A 104 5.73 -3.62 -11.26
N ASP A 105 4.80 -2.68 -11.49
CA ASP A 105 3.52 -2.97 -12.13
C ASP A 105 3.45 -2.31 -13.53
N PRO A 106 3.82 -3.04 -14.58
CA PRO A 106 3.77 -2.52 -15.95
C PRO A 106 2.34 -2.27 -16.46
N LEU A 107 1.31 -2.81 -15.80
CA LEU A 107 -0.09 -2.59 -16.14
C LEU A 107 -0.61 -1.28 -15.57
N GLY A 108 0.07 -0.74 -14.56
CA GLY A 108 -0.29 0.50 -13.88
C GLY A 108 -1.56 0.40 -13.05
N SER A 109 -2.01 1.56 -12.56
CA SER A 109 -3.24 1.70 -11.79
C SER A 109 -4.27 2.50 -12.57
N MET A 110 -5.51 2.05 -12.54
CA MET A 110 -6.62 2.77 -13.13
C MET A 110 -7.40 3.49 -12.04
N GLY A 111 -7.43 4.82 -12.09
CA GLY A 111 -8.35 5.62 -11.30
C GLY A 111 -9.78 5.49 -11.84
N MET A 112 -10.76 5.34 -10.95
CA MET A 112 -12.16 5.35 -11.35
C MET A 112 -12.99 6.20 -10.41
N ILE A 113 -13.95 6.93 -10.97
CA ILE A 113 -14.98 7.63 -10.21
C ILE A 113 -16.28 6.87 -10.36
N ARG A 114 -16.85 6.41 -9.24
CA ARG A 114 -18.13 5.75 -9.19
C ARG A 114 -19.18 6.69 -8.62
N PHE A 115 -20.11 7.14 -9.46
CA PHE A 115 -21.22 7.95 -9.01
C PHE A 115 -22.26 7.12 -8.27
N ASN A 116 -22.77 7.63 -7.14
CA ASN A 116 -23.96 7.08 -6.52
C ASN A 116 -25.19 7.62 -7.26
N PHE A 117 -25.62 6.92 -8.29
CA PHE A 117 -26.75 7.34 -9.14
C PHE A 117 -28.13 7.12 -8.50
N LEU A 118 -28.20 6.64 -7.27
CA LEU A 118 -29.44 6.59 -6.50
C LEU A 118 -29.75 7.93 -5.81
N HIS A 119 -28.74 8.81 -5.69
CA HIS A 119 -28.87 10.10 -5.01
C HIS A 119 -28.62 11.29 -5.95
N ALA A 120 -29.34 12.39 -5.69
CA ALA A 120 -29.07 13.66 -6.34
C ALA A 120 -27.66 14.18 -5.98
N PRO A 121 -26.98 14.87 -6.91
CA PRO A 121 -27.38 15.19 -8.28
C PRO A 121 -27.09 14.09 -9.28
N PHE A 122 -26.49 12.97 -8.87
CA PHE A 122 -25.99 11.93 -9.78
C PHE A 122 -27.04 10.90 -10.21
N ASN A 123 -28.28 10.99 -9.71
CA ASN A 123 -29.43 10.31 -10.27
C ASN A 123 -29.80 10.87 -11.67
N ASN A 124 -29.31 12.07 -12.02
CA ASN A 124 -29.48 12.68 -13.34
C ASN A 124 -28.33 12.26 -14.28
N GLU A 125 -28.66 11.65 -15.40
CA GLU A 125 -27.70 11.23 -16.43
C GLU A 125 -26.87 12.39 -16.98
N LYS A 126 -27.47 13.55 -17.22
CA LYS A 126 -26.78 14.74 -17.74
C LYS A 126 -25.68 15.22 -16.79
N MET A 127 -25.90 15.15 -15.48
CA MET A 127 -24.89 15.49 -14.48
C MET A 127 -23.70 14.52 -14.52
N ARG A 128 -23.94 13.23 -14.64
CA ARG A 128 -22.87 12.24 -14.77
C ARG A 128 -22.03 12.44 -16.03
N ARG A 129 -22.71 12.74 -17.16
CA ARG A 129 -22.02 13.06 -18.43
C ARG A 129 -21.22 14.36 -18.34
N ALA A 130 -21.74 15.39 -17.69
CA ALA A 130 -21.02 16.66 -17.51
C ALA A 130 -19.73 16.46 -16.73
N VAL A 131 -19.74 15.68 -15.62
CA VAL A 131 -18.52 15.38 -14.88
C VAL A 131 -17.54 14.53 -15.70
N ALA A 132 -18.02 13.58 -16.49
CA ALA A 132 -17.15 12.79 -17.37
C ALA A 132 -16.43 13.66 -18.42
N MET A 133 -17.06 14.73 -18.91
CA MET A 133 -16.44 15.67 -19.87
C MET A 133 -15.34 16.53 -19.22
N VAL A 134 -15.40 16.78 -17.91
CA VAL A 134 -14.41 17.59 -17.18
C VAL A 134 -13.15 16.79 -16.86
N LEU A 135 -13.26 15.45 -16.84
CA LEU A 135 -12.15 14.56 -16.48
C LEU A 135 -11.25 14.17 -17.67
N ASN A 136 -11.45 14.75 -18.83
CA ASN A 136 -10.70 14.44 -20.06
C ASN A 136 -9.42 15.26 -20.16
#